data_5a447fbd583b3fe5b7d3ec4b701b08e6
#
_entry.id   5a447fbd583b3fe5b7d3ec4b701b08e6
#
_cell.length_a   1.000
_cell.length_b   1.000
_cell.length_c   1.000
_cell.angle_alpha   90.00
_cell.angle_beta   90.00
_cell.angle_gamma   90.00
#
_symmetry.space_group_name_H-M   'P 1'
#
loop_
_entity.id
_entity.type
_entity.pdbx_description
1 polymer ?
#
loop_
_entity_poly.entity_id
_entity_poly.type
_entity_poly.pdbx_seq_one_letter_code
_entity_poly.pdbx_strand_id
1 'polypeptide(L)'
;MTFKVAAAPISWGVSEVPGWGRILEPERVLSEMAGLGVHATELGPPGYLPDPPTIIGRNGLELVGGFLAVPMHDASAAEGSVAEASATAKKIAAGGGEIVVLAAATGLDGYDGRPQLDDAQWATLIDTCRRITEVVTAEGLRVAMHPHVGTHVETEAEIERFLADSPMPLCLDTGHLLVGGTDPVALAERHPTRIGHLHLKDVRADLAAEVRAGRVGFADAVARGLFVPLGDGDVDTEAMVRSVHAAGYHGWYVLEQDTALGPDSDDCGPRRNTARSLVHLDEVFSRIREGR
;
A
#
# COMPACT_ATOMS: atom_id res chain seq x y z
N MET A 1 -7.85 11.93 21.19
CA MET A 1 -7.11 10.89 20.41
C MET A 1 -6.57 11.53 19.15
N THR A 2 -5.31 11.24 18.78
CA THR A 2 -4.68 11.79 17.57
C THR A 2 -4.57 10.66 16.55
N PHE A 3 -5.16 10.84 15.38
CA PHE A 3 -4.96 9.94 14.24
C PHE A 3 -3.63 10.29 13.55
N LYS A 4 -2.84 9.29 13.20
CA LYS A 4 -1.57 9.45 12.51
C LYS A 4 -1.80 9.34 11.00
N VAL A 5 -1.51 10.38 10.24
CA VAL A 5 -1.68 10.41 8.79
C VAL A 5 -0.33 10.50 8.10
N ALA A 6 -0.12 9.65 7.12
CA ALA A 6 1.03 9.65 6.22
C ALA A 6 0.55 9.68 4.76
N ALA A 7 1.47 9.89 3.83
CA ALA A 7 1.21 9.73 2.40
C ALA A 7 2.38 9.01 1.73
N ALA A 8 2.08 8.26 0.66
CA ALA A 8 3.12 7.56 -0.10
C ALA A 8 3.42 8.27 -1.43
N PRO A 9 4.66 8.18 -1.93
CA PRO A 9 5.09 8.81 -3.17
C PRO A 9 4.29 8.40 -4.42
N ILE A 10 3.66 7.24 -4.41
CA ILE A 10 2.79 6.78 -5.52
C ILE A 10 1.65 7.76 -5.81
N SER A 11 1.17 8.50 -4.82
CA SER A 11 0.17 9.57 -5.00
C SER A 11 0.67 10.71 -5.88
N TRP A 12 1.99 10.85 -6.03
CA TRP A 12 2.66 11.79 -6.92
C TRP A 12 3.18 11.16 -8.21
N GLY A 13 2.70 9.97 -8.57
CA GLY A 13 3.09 9.28 -9.79
C GLY A 13 4.42 8.53 -9.70
N VAL A 14 4.95 8.35 -8.49
CA VAL A 14 6.22 7.66 -8.28
C VAL A 14 6.01 6.16 -8.23
N SER A 15 6.39 5.47 -9.29
CA SER A 15 6.26 4.01 -9.44
C SER A 15 7.52 3.43 -10.06
N GLU A 16 7.83 2.17 -9.71
CA GLU A 16 8.92 1.39 -10.32
C GLU A 16 8.54 0.77 -11.66
N VAL A 17 7.25 0.77 -12.00
CA VAL A 17 6.75 0.08 -13.21
C VAL A 17 7.17 0.82 -14.47
N PRO A 18 7.90 0.16 -15.38
CA PRO A 18 8.30 0.77 -16.65
C PRO A 18 7.09 1.26 -17.45
N GLY A 19 7.14 2.52 -17.90
CA GLY A 19 6.06 3.11 -18.69
C GLY A 19 4.86 3.61 -17.88
N TRP A 20 4.91 3.55 -16.54
CA TRP A 20 3.86 4.04 -15.66
C TRP A 20 3.53 5.52 -15.90
N GLY A 21 4.55 6.32 -16.11
CA GLY A 21 4.40 7.75 -16.35
C GLY A 21 5.65 8.53 -15.97
N ARG A 22 5.52 9.84 -15.90
CA ARG A 22 6.59 10.74 -15.48
C ARG A 22 6.70 10.74 -13.94
N ILE A 23 7.91 10.57 -13.43
CA ILE A 23 8.22 10.58 -11.99
C ILE A 23 8.62 12.00 -11.59
N LEU A 24 8.02 12.52 -10.52
CA LEU A 24 8.39 13.82 -9.94
C LEU A 24 9.61 13.66 -9.02
N GLU A 25 10.42 14.71 -8.94
CA GLU A 25 11.64 14.71 -8.14
C GLU A 25 11.35 14.56 -6.63
N PRO A 26 12.16 13.79 -5.89
CA PRO A 26 11.96 13.50 -4.47
C PRO A 26 11.76 14.73 -3.58
N GLU A 27 12.63 15.75 -3.74
CA GLU A 27 12.54 16.99 -2.95
C GLU A 27 11.22 17.72 -3.15
N ARG A 28 10.70 17.71 -4.38
CA ARG A 28 9.41 18.29 -4.69
C ARG A 28 8.29 17.52 -3.99
N VAL A 29 8.26 16.20 -4.11
CA VAL A 29 7.22 15.35 -3.54
C VAL A 29 7.19 15.49 -2.02
N LEU A 30 8.33 15.37 -1.34
CA LEU A 30 8.41 15.49 0.11
C LEU A 30 8.05 16.91 0.60
N SER A 31 8.49 17.95 -0.12
CA SER A 31 8.12 19.34 0.20
C SER A 31 6.64 19.60 0.03
N GLU A 32 5.99 19.03 -1.00
CA GLU A 32 4.55 19.15 -1.20
C GLU A 32 3.77 18.40 -0.11
N MET A 33 4.22 17.20 0.33
CA MET A 33 3.65 16.48 1.47
C MET A 33 3.71 17.32 2.75
N ALA A 34 4.90 17.81 3.11
CA ALA A 34 5.10 18.66 4.27
C ALA A 34 4.25 19.94 4.22
N GLY A 35 4.18 20.58 3.04
CA GLY A 35 3.38 21.78 2.81
C GLY A 35 1.85 21.55 2.89
N LEU A 36 1.39 20.31 2.85
CA LEU A 36 0.00 19.91 3.10
C LEU A 36 -0.26 19.55 4.57
N GLY A 37 0.76 19.58 5.43
CA GLY A 37 0.63 19.17 6.84
C GLY A 37 0.69 17.65 7.04
N VAL A 38 1.14 16.89 6.06
CA VAL A 38 1.47 15.48 6.24
C VAL A 38 2.75 15.40 7.05
N HIS A 39 2.81 14.50 8.03
CA HIS A 39 3.94 14.37 8.95
C HIS A 39 4.85 13.18 8.67
N ALA A 40 4.42 12.24 7.83
CA ALA A 40 5.18 11.03 7.54
C ALA A 40 4.97 10.54 6.11
N THR A 41 5.92 9.75 5.62
CA THR A 41 5.89 9.16 4.28
C THR A 41 6.36 7.71 4.31
N GLU A 42 6.08 6.96 3.25
CA GLU A 42 6.76 5.70 2.93
C GLU A 42 7.90 5.92 1.93
N LEU A 43 8.78 4.92 1.77
CA LEU A 43 10.00 5.07 0.96
C LEU A 43 9.73 5.32 -0.54
N GLY A 44 8.60 4.84 -1.07
CA GLY A 44 8.43 4.68 -2.51
C GLY A 44 9.35 3.59 -3.09
N PRO A 45 9.49 3.51 -4.42
CA PRO A 45 10.24 2.45 -5.07
C PRO A 45 11.75 2.49 -4.76
N PRO A 46 12.45 1.33 -4.92
CA PRO A 46 13.88 1.25 -4.66
C PRO A 46 14.70 2.31 -5.43
N GLY A 47 15.51 3.07 -4.70
CA GLY A 47 16.38 4.11 -5.28
C GLY A 47 15.72 5.46 -5.53
N TYR A 48 14.43 5.61 -5.32
CA TYR A 48 13.77 6.90 -5.44
C TYR A 48 14.28 7.92 -4.43
N LEU A 49 14.39 7.53 -3.16
CA LEU A 49 15.02 8.34 -2.12
C LEU A 49 16.48 7.90 -1.94
N PRO A 50 17.46 8.67 -2.43
CA PRO A 50 18.88 8.23 -2.42
C PRO A 50 19.48 8.12 -1.02
N ASP A 51 19.06 8.97 -0.10
CA ASP A 51 19.45 8.96 1.32
C ASP A 51 18.19 9.27 2.17
N PRO A 52 17.33 8.25 2.39
CA PRO A 52 16.04 8.46 3.01
C PRO A 52 16.10 9.19 4.36
N PRO A 53 17.00 8.87 5.31
CA PRO A 53 17.04 9.57 6.58
C PRO A 53 17.28 11.07 6.43
N THR A 54 18.21 11.45 5.55
CA THR A 54 18.57 12.84 5.33
C THR A 54 17.49 13.61 4.59
N ILE A 55 16.96 13.07 3.46
CA ILE A 55 16.01 13.80 2.64
C ILE A 55 14.63 13.91 3.31
N ILE A 56 14.17 12.86 3.99
CA ILE A 56 12.91 12.85 4.75
C ILE A 56 13.01 13.83 5.93
N GLY A 57 14.08 13.72 6.74
CA GLY A 57 14.29 14.58 7.91
C GLY A 57 14.45 16.05 7.55
N ARG A 58 15.11 16.40 6.42
CA ARG A 58 15.24 17.78 5.94
C ARG A 58 13.89 18.40 5.62
N ASN A 59 12.92 17.61 5.16
CA ASN A 59 11.54 18.07 4.90
C ASN A 59 10.66 18.02 6.15
N GLY A 60 11.18 17.63 7.32
CA GLY A 60 10.43 17.57 8.58
C GLY A 60 9.42 16.42 8.63
N LEU A 61 9.64 15.39 7.82
CA LEU A 61 8.80 14.20 7.77
C LEU A 61 9.42 13.05 8.57
N GLU A 62 8.60 12.10 9.00
CA GLU A 62 9.01 10.82 9.55
C GLU A 62 8.89 9.72 8.48
N LEU A 63 9.69 8.66 8.60
CA LEU A 63 9.53 7.46 7.78
C LEU A 63 8.58 6.49 8.47
N VAL A 64 7.55 6.04 7.76
CA VAL A 64 6.64 4.98 8.24
C VAL A 64 7.21 3.60 7.94
N GLY A 65 7.55 3.36 6.69
CA GLY A 65 7.97 2.06 6.20
C GLY A 65 8.24 2.07 4.70
N GLY A 66 8.11 0.91 4.09
CA GLY A 66 8.29 0.80 2.64
C GLY A 66 7.74 -0.49 2.08
N PHE A 67 7.37 -0.42 0.82
CA PHE A 67 6.84 -1.53 0.04
C PHE A 67 7.96 -2.45 -0.45
N LEU A 68 7.69 -3.76 -0.44
CA LEU A 68 8.56 -4.80 -0.96
C LEU A 68 7.71 -5.88 -1.66
N ALA A 69 7.88 -6.03 -2.95
CA ALA A 69 7.25 -7.09 -3.74
C ALA A 69 8.29 -8.12 -4.19
N VAL A 70 8.16 -9.37 -3.73
CA VAL A 70 9.12 -10.45 -4.03
C VAL A 70 8.41 -11.76 -4.39
N PRO A 71 9.00 -12.61 -5.28
CA PRO A 71 8.39 -13.87 -5.73
C PRO A 71 8.55 -14.97 -4.68
N MET A 72 7.76 -14.93 -3.62
CA MET A 72 7.84 -15.83 -2.47
C MET A 72 7.43 -17.27 -2.77
N HIS A 73 6.67 -17.51 -3.83
CA HIS A 73 6.15 -18.82 -4.24
C HIS A 73 7.18 -19.68 -4.99
N ASP A 74 8.24 -19.05 -5.50
CA ASP A 74 9.30 -19.73 -6.27
C ASP A 74 10.43 -20.17 -5.34
N ALA A 75 10.59 -21.49 -5.19
CA ALA A 75 11.64 -22.07 -4.36
C ALA A 75 13.05 -21.65 -4.80
N SER A 76 13.26 -21.38 -6.09
CA SER A 76 14.55 -20.92 -6.60
C SER A 76 14.85 -19.46 -6.27
N ALA A 77 13.82 -18.64 -6.06
CA ALA A 77 13.91 -17.23 -5.71
C ALA A 77 13.85 -16.98 -4.20
N ALA A 78 13.42 -17.95 -3.39
CA ALA A 78 13.14 -17.77 -1.96
C ALA A 78 14.33 -17.19 -1.16
N GLU A 79 15.55 -17.66 -1.39
CA GLU A 79 16.75 -17.12 -0.73
C GLU A 79 17.00 -15.66 -1.11
N GLY A 80 16.83 -15.32 -2.39
CA GLY A 80 16.93 -13.95 -2.89
C GLY A 80 15.88 -13.03 -2.27
N SER A 81 14.63 -13.49 -2.17
CA SER A 81 13.52 -12.77 -1.56
C SER A 81 13.78 -12.46 -0.07
N VAL A 82 14.30 -13.43 0.69
CA VAL A 82 14.67 -13.22 2.10
C VAL A 82 15.84 -12.25 2.23
N ALA A 83 16.85 -12.34 1.37
CA ALA A 83 18.01 -11.43 1.37
C ALA A 83 17.58 -9.99 1.05
N GLU A 84 16.68 -9.80 0.07
CA GLU A 84 16.13 -8.49 -0.29
C GLU A 84 15.28 -7.90 0.85
N ALA A 85 14.46 -8.74 1.51
CA ALA A 85 13.69 -8.33 2.68
C ALA A 85 14.60 -7.86 3.83
N SER A 86 15.70 -8.58 4.11
CA SER A 86 16.70 -8.17 5.11
C SER A 86 17.35 -6.83 4.74
N ALA A 87 17.72 -6.63 3.47
CA ALA A 87 18.32 -5.38 3.00
C ALA A 87 17.33 -4.20 3.09
N THR A 88 16.08 -4.42 2.72
CA THR A 88 15.00 -3.44 2.81
C THR A 88 14.70 -3.08 4.26
N ALA A 89 14.59 -4.07 5.15
CA ALA A 89 14.37 -3.87 6.58
C ALA A 89 15.47 -2.99 7.20
N LYS A 90 16.74 -3.24 6.88
CA LYS A 90 17.86 -2.42 7.35
C LYS A 90 17.77 -0.96 6.90
N LYS A 91 17.35 -0.72 5.65
CA LYS A 91 17.15 0.65 5.14
C LYS A 91 16.01 1.36 5.87
N ILE A 92 14.89 0.66 6.08
CA ILE A 92 13.74 1.20 6.81
C ILE A 92 14.11 1.50 8.27
N ALA A 93 14.76 0.55 8.96
CA ALA A 93 15.21 0.75 10.33
C ALA A 93 16.19 1.91 10.46
N ALA A 94 17.17 2.04 9.55
CA ALA A 94 18.12 3.15 9.52
C ALA A 94 17.43 4.51 9.31
N GLY A 95 16.28 4.53 8.61
CA GLY A 95 15.44 5.71 8.41
C GLY A 95 14.47 6.00 9.56
N GLY A 96 14.43 5.15 10.60
CA GLY A 96 13.49 5.27 11.71
C GLY A 96 12.08 4.76 11.41
N GLY A 97 11.90 4.06 10.30
CA GLY A 97 10.63 3.43 9.95
C GLY A 97 10.31 2.21 10.83
N GLU A 98 9.08 1.74 10.77
CA GLU A 98 8.57 0.71 11.68
C GLU A 98 7.98 -0.53 11.00
N ILE A 99 7.82 -0.51 9.67
CA ILE A 99 7.11 -1.59 8.97
C ILE A 99 7.64 -1.86 7.55
N VAL A 100 7.67 -3.14 7.17
CA VAL A 100 7.77 -3.59 5.78
C VAL A 100 6.39 -3.98 5.28
N VAL A 101 5.95 -3.37 4.18
CA VAL A 101 4.70 -3.70 3.48
C VAL A 101 5.04 -4.71 2.39
N LEU A 102 4.69 -5.98 2.59
CA LEU A 102 5.14 -7.11 1.78
C LEU A 102 4.06 -7.56 0.79
N ALA A 103 4.40 -7.69 -0.48
CA ALA A 103 3.52 -8.22 -1.51
C ALA A 103 4.09 -9.50 -2.17
N ALA A 104 3.19 -10.41 -2.52
CA ALA A 104 3.52 -11.71 -3.11
C ALA A 104 3.63 -11.61 -4.65
N ALA A 105 4.71 -11.02 -5.15
CA ALA A 105 4.92 -10.83 -6.59
C ALA A 105 4.85 -12.13 -7.39
N THR A 106 4.33 -12.06 -8.61
CA THR A 106 4.31 -13.21 -9.54
C THR A 106 5.65 -13.48 -10.20
N GLY A 107 6.56 -12.49 -10.18
CA GLY A 107 7.81 -12.55 -10.95
C GLY A 107 7.62 -12.27 -12.44
N LEU A 108 6.40 -11.90 -12.87
CA LEU A 108 6.10 -11.50 -14.24
C LEU A 108 6.08 -9.97 -14.36
N ASP A 109 6.26 -9.48 -15.58
CA ASP A 109 6.15 -8.05 -15.86
C ASP A 109 4.68 -7.58 -15.82
N GLY A 110 4.43 -6.42 -15.21
CA GLY A 110 3.12 -5.80 -15.13
C GLY A 110 2.20 -6.44 -14.09
N TYR A 111 0.89 -6.16 -14.19
CA TYR A 111 -0.12 -6.53 -13.19
C TYR A 111 -1.20 -7.49 -13.71
N ASP A 112 -1.26 -7.73 -15.01
CA ASP A 112 -2.39 -8.46 -15.64
C ASP A 112 -2.17 -9.96 -15.71
N GLY A 113 -0.92 -10.43 -15.50
CA GLY A 113 -0.54 -11.84 -15.54
C GLY A 113 -0.51 -12.45 -14.13
N ARG A 114 -1.48 -13.33 -13.82
CA ARG A 114 -1.58 -14.02 -12.52
C ARG A 114 -1.76 -15.53 -12.69
N PRO A 115 -0.68 -16.32 -12.78
CA PRO A 115 -0.82 -17.77 -12.72
C PRO A 115 -1.30 -18.21 -11.34
N GLN A 116 -2.20 -19.20 -11.31
CA GLN A 116 -2.62 -19.81 -10.05
C GLN A 116 -1.50 -20.66 -9.48
N LEU A 117 -1.29 -20.58 -8.17
CA LEU A 117 -0.33 -21.43 -7.46
C LEU A 117 -0.92 -22.80 -7.19
N ASP A 118 -0.11 -23.82 -7.38
CA ASP A 118 -0.40 -25.14 -6.81
C ASP A 118 -0.11 -25.17 -5.30
N ASP A 119 -0.45 -26.28 -4.64
CA ASP A 119 -0.29 -26.38 -3.18
C ASP A 119 1.18 -26.37 -2.74
N ALA A 120 2.12 -26.85 -3.57
CA ALA A 120 3.54 -26.83 -3.28
C ALA A 120 4.10 -25.40 -3.37
N GLN A 121 3.71 -24.67 -4.39
CA GLN A 121 4.06 -23.24 -4.55
C GLN A 121 3.47 -22.39 -3.43
N TRP A 122 2.20 -22.67 -3.03
CA TRP A 122 1.58 -22.00 -1.91
C TRP A 122 2.31 -22.26 -0.59
N ALA A 123 2.70 -23.52 -0.33
CA ALA A 123 3.49 -23.87 0.86
C ALA A 123 4.85 -23.17 0.86
N THR A 124 5.49 -23.03 -0.30
CA THR A 124 6.74 -22.27 -0.48
C THR A 124 6.52 -20.78 -0.16
N LEU A 125 5.41 -20.18 -0.63
CA LEU A 125 5.05 -18.80 -0.32
C LEU A 125 4.93 -18.59 1.20
N ILE A 126 4.21 -19.46 1.89
CA ILE A 126 4.00 -19.37 3.35
C ILE A 126 5.32 -19.54 4.12
N ASP A 127 6.18 -20.51 3.74
CA ASP A 127 7.50 -20.67 4.38
C ASP A 127 8.41 -19.46 4.13
N THR A 128 8.42 -18.94 2.92
CA THR A 128 9.21 -17.73 2.59
C THR A 128 8.70 -16.52 3.37
N CYS A 129 7.38 -16.34 3.51
CA CYS A 129 6.79 -15.30 4.38
C CYS A 129 7.26 -15.42 5.83
N ARG A 130 7.30 -16.64 6.38
CA ARG A 130 7.79 -16.89 7.75
C ARG A 130 9.24 -16.46 7.90
N ARG A 131 10.11 -16.84 6.94
CA ARG A 131 11.53 -16.48 6.93
C ARG A 131 11.76 -14.97 6.76
N ILE A 132 10.95 -14.31 5.92
CA ILE A 132 10.97 -12.85 5.79
C ILE A 132 10.57 -12.20 7.11
N THR A 133 9.54 -12.72 7.79
CA THR A 133 9.15 -12.21 9.11
C THR A 133 10.31 -12.27 10.11
N GLU A 134 11.07 -13.35 10.12
CA GLU A 134 12.22 -13.53 11.02
C GLU A 134 13.30 -12.48 10.77
N VAL A 135 13.70 -12.22 9.52
CA VAL A 135 14.75 -11.24 9.21
C VAL A 135 14.29 -9.81 9.39
N VAL A 136 13.01 -9.50 9.14
CA VAL A 136 12.43 -8.17 9.34
C VAL A 136 12.31 -7.85 10.84
N THR A 137 11.81 -8.80 11.64
CA THR A 137 11.67 -8.62 13.09
C THR A 137 13.02 -8.58 13.82
N ALA A 138 14.06 -9.20 13.27
CA ALA A 138 15.43 -9.06 13.79
C ALA A 138 15.97 -7.63 13.73
N GLU A 139 15.47 -6.80 12.79
CA GLU A 139 15.78 -5.38 12.70
C GLU A 139 14.83 -4.49 13.56
N GLY A 140 13.96 -5.10 14.37
CA GLY A 140 12.99 -4.40 15.22
C GLY A 140 11.75 -3.90 14.49
N LEU A 141 11.54 -4.31 13.25
CA LEU A 141 10.40 -3.88 12.43
C LEU A 141 9.24 -4.88 12.47
N ARG A 142 8.06 -4.39 12.13
CA ARG A 142 6.89 -5.20 11.80
C ARG A 142 6.88 -5.53 10.31
N VAL A 143 6.10 -6.54 9.93
CA VAL A 143 5.81 -6.86 8.53
C VAL A 143 4.31 -7.14 8.39
N ALA A 144 3.71 -6.69 7.28
CA ALA A 144 2.32 -6.94 6.97
C ALA A 144 2.19 -7.36 5.50
N MET A 145 1.38 -8.39 5.24
CA MET A 145 1.04 -8.80 3.87
C MET A 145 0.11 -7.77 3.25
N HIS A 146 0.48 -7.29 2.09
CA HIS A 146 -0.31 -6.37 1.29
C HIS A 146 -0.99 -7.14 0.14
N PRO A 147 -2.28 -7.48 0.27
CA PRO A 147 -3.05 -7.95 -0.88
C PRO A 147 -3.04 -6.88 -1.98
N HIS A 148 -2.48 -7.22 -3.13
CA HIS A 148 -2.22 -6.25 -4.18
C HIS A 148 -2.62 -6.81 -5.55
N VAL A 149 -3.22 -5.98 -6.39
CA VAL A 149 -3.56 -6.34 -7.77
C VAL A 149 -2.31 -6.84 -8.51
N GLY A 150 -2.46 -7.95 -9.24
CA GLY A 150 -1.37 -8.56 -10.00
C GLY A 150 -0.40 -9.40 -9.15
N THR A 151 -0.72 -9.69 -7.88
CA THR A 151 0.09 -10.57 -7.01
C THR A 151 -0.62 -11.90 -6.72
N HIS A 152 0.03 -12.82 -6.02
CA HIS A 152 -0.55 -14.11 -5.62
C HIS A 152 -1.48 -14.03 -4.39
N VAL A 153 -1.60 -12.86 -3.76
CA VAL A 153 -2.57 -12.57 -2.70
C VAL A 153 -3.34 -11.32 -3.11
N GLU A 154 -4.45 -11.50 -3.85
CA GLU A 154 -5.27 -10.42 -4.40
C GLU A 154 -6.75 -10.61 -4.11
N THR A 155 -7.29 -11.79 -4.45
CA THR A 155 -8.72 -12.08 -4.31
C THR A 155 -9.10 -12.44 -2.88
N GLU A 156 -10.39 -12.29 -2.53
CA GLU A 156 -10.90 -12.65 -1.20
C GLU A 156 -10.53 -14.09 -0.80
N ALA A 157 -10.63 -15.04 -1.73
CA ALA A 157 -10.30 -16.44 -1.46
C ALA A 157 -8.80 -16.63 -1.13
N GLU A 158 -7.91 -15.92 -1.82
CA GLU A 158 -6.46 -15.95 -1.55
C GLU A 158 -6.12 -15.27 -0.22
N ILE A 159 -6.80 -14.16 0.08
CA ILE A 159 -6.64 -13.45 1.36
C ILE A 159 -7.08 -14.32 2.52
N GLU A 160 -8.25 -14.94 2.44
CA GLU A 160 -8.75 -15.84 3.50
C GLU A 160 -7.84 -17.07 3.67
N ARG A 161 -7.35 -17.65 2.56
CA ARG A 161 -6.35 -18.74 2.61
C ARG A 161 -5.07 -18.27 3.31
N PHE A 162 -4.55 -17.09 2.96
CA PHE A 162 -3.36 -16.52 3.60
C PHE A 162 -3.56 -16.30 5.10
N LEU A 163 -4.69 -15.75 5.50
CA LEU A 163 -5.03 -15.52 6.91
C LEU A 163 -5.17 -16.81 7.70
N ALA A 164 -5.59 -17.90 7.07
CA ALA A 164 -5.68 -19.23 7.68
C ALA A 164 -4.30 -19.88 7.86
N ASP A 165 -3.41 -19.70 6.87
CA ASP A 165 -2.12 -20.42 6.80
C ASP A 165 -0.94 -19.62 7.39
N SER A 166 -1.11 -18.31 7.64
CA SER A 166 -0.06 -17.42 8.15
C SER A 166 -0.53 -16.57 9.32
N PRO A 167 0.27 -16.37 10.37
CA PRO A 167 0.00 -15.42 11.45
C PRO A 167 0.28 -13.95 11.07
N MET A 168 0.92 -13.70 9.91
CA MET A 168 1.30 -12.36 9.47
C MET A 168 0.05 -11.47 9.32
N PRO A 169 0.02 -10.25 9.90
CA PRO A 169 -1.09 -9.33 9.72
C PRO A 169 -1.15 -8.79 8.28
N LEU A 170 -2.29 -8.19 7.93
CA LEU A 170 -2.48 -7.52 6.65
C LEU A 170 -2.08 -6.04 6.73
N CYS A 171 -1.49 -5.54 5.66
CA CYS A 171 -1.65 -4.17 5.23
C CYS A 171 -2.97 -4.11 4.45
N LEU A 172 -4.01 -3.59 5.07
CA LEU A 172 -5.30 -3.46 4.43
C LEU A 172 -5.28 -2.22 3.55
N ASP A 173 -5.28 -2.44 2.23
CA ASP A 173 -5.40 -1.38 1.22
C ASP A 173 -6.82 -1.38 0.66
N THR A 174 -7.56 -0.31 0.91
CA THR A 174 -8.96 -0.22 0.53
C THR A 174 -9.18 -0.26 -0.98
N GLY A 175 -8.22 0.26 -1.75
CA GLY A 175 -8.31 0.30 -3.20
C GLY A 175 -7.99 -1.04 -3.84
N HIS A 176 -6.84 -1.64 -3.53
CA HIS A 176 -6.48 -2.95 -4.08
C HIS A 176 -7.49 -4.04 -3.72
N LEU A 177 -8.02 -4.02 -2.50
CA LEU A 177 -9.08 -4.94 -2.11
C LEU A 177 -10.33 -4.78 -2.97
N LEU A 178 -10.81 -3.54 -3.17
CA LEU A 178 -12.00 -3.31 -3.99
C LEU A 178 -11.76 -3.70 -5.45
N VAL A 179 -10.59 -3.41 -6.01
CA VAL A 179 -10.21 -3.85 -7.37
C VAL A 179 -10.14 -5.37 -7.45
N GLY A 180 -9.57 -6.05 -6.45
CA GLY A 180 -9.53 -7.52 -6.36
C GLY A 180 -10.87 -8.19 -6.07
N GLY A 181 -11.92 -7.41 -5.80
CA GLY A 181 -13.28 -7.91 -5.57
C GLY A 181 -13.62 -8.19 -4.11
N THR A 182 -12.80 -7.71 -3.17
CA THR A 182 -13.01 -7.84 -1.72
C THR A 182 -13.56 -6.54 -1.17
N ASP A 183 -14.61 -6.61 -0.36
CA ASP A 183 -15.09 -5.46 0.41
C ASP A 183 -14.13 -5.19 1.59
N PRO A 184 -13.42 -4.05 1.61
CA PRO A 184 -12.44 -3.76 2.65
C PRO A 184 -13.06 -3.59 4.03
N VAL A 185 -14.28 -3.06 4.14
CA VAL A 185 -14.97 -2.89 5.42
C VAL A 185 -15.35 -4.25 5.99
N ALA A 186 -15.98 -5.09 5.19
CA ALA A 186 -16.36 -6.43 5.59
C ALA A 186 -15.15 -7.30 5.98
N LEU A 187 -14.02 -7.18 5.26
CA LEU A 187 -12.77 -7.87 5.61
C LEU A 187 -12.24 -7.40 6.98
N ALA A 188 -12.22 -6.09 7.23
CA ALA A 188 -11.76 -5.55 8.51
C ALA A 188 -12.65 -5.98 9.67
N GLU A 189 -13.97 -6.05 9.46
CA GLU A 189 -14.92 -6.53 10.48
C GLU A 189 -14.77 -8.02 10.80
N ARG A 190 -14.46 -8.84 9.79
CA ARG A 190 -14.19 -10.28 9.99
C ARG A 190 -12.86 -10.55 10.69
N HIS A 191 -11.85 -9.73 10.42
CA HIS A 191 -10.47 -9.94 10.88
C HIS A 191 -9.88 -8.75 11.63
N PRO A 192 -10.56 -8.16 12.64
CA PRO A 192 -10.18 -6.87 13.24
C PRO A 192 -8.79 -6.89 13.90
N THR A 193 -8.34 -8.03 14.38
CA THR A 193 -7.03 -8.19 15.04
C THR A 193 -5.89 -8.51 14.05
N ARG A 194 -6.23 -8.68 12.77
CA ARG A 194 -5.27 -9.05 11.72
C ARG A 194 -4.85 -7.85 10.87
N ILE A 195 -5.30 -6.64 11.18
CA ILE A 195 -4.93 -5.43 10.47
C ILE A 195 -3.70 -4.81 11.15
N GLY A 196 -2.55 -4.89 10.49
CA GLY A 196 -1.27 -4.39 10.99
C GLY A 196 -0.87 -3.04 10.41
N HIS A 197 -1.41 -2.70 9.25
CA HIS A 197 -1.15 -1.45 8.53
C HIS A 197 -2.34 -1.08 7.65
N LEU A 198 -2.41 0.19 7.21
CA LEU A 198 -3.51 0.69 6.38
C LEU A 198 -3.00 1.58 5.26
N HIS A 199 -3.42 1.25 4.03
CA HIS A 199 -3.39 2.15 2.89
C HIS A 199 -4.81 2.57 2.53
N LEU A 200 -5.06 3.86 2.50
CA LEU A 200 -6.37 4.42 2.15
C LEU A 200 -6.34 4.92 0.71
N LYS A 201 -7.03 4.20 -0.15
CA LYS A 201 -7.29 4.54 -1.54
C LYS A 201 -8.80 4.61 -1.78
N ASP A 202 -9.25 5.51 -2.62
CA ASP A 202 -10.63 5.52 -3.10
C ASP A 202 -10.68 5.18 -4.59
N VAL A 203 -11.71 4.45 -4.98
CA VAL A 203 -11.76 3.74 -6.25
C VAL A 203 -13.11 3.96 -6.94
N ARG A 204 -13.06 4.12 -8.25
CA ARG A 204 -14.23 4.03 -9.11
C ARG A 204 -14.59 2.57 -9.35
N ALA A 205 -15.69 2.12 -8.77
CA ALA A 205 -16.13 0.72 -8.83
C ALA A 205 -16.45 0.24 -10.25
N ASP A 206 -16.89 1.14 -11.14
CA ASP A 206 -17.13 0.84 -12.56
C ASP A 206 -15.83 0.42 -13.26
N LEU A 207 -14.74 1.18 -13.08
CA LEU A 207 -13.42 0.84 -13.63
C LEU A 207 -12.81 -0.39 -12.96
N ALA A 208 -12.98 -0.55 -11.66
CA ALA A 208 -12.56 -1.76 -10.95
C ALA A 208 -13.24 -3.03 -11.51
N ALA A 209 -14.53 -2.95 -11.84
CA ALA A 209 -15.25 -4.04 -12.48
C ALA A 209 -14.72 -4.37 -13.90
N GLU A 210 -14.27 -3.35 -14.67
CA GLU A 210 -13.65 -3.56 -15.97
C GLU A 210 -12.31 -4.30 -15.84
N VAL A 211 -11.48 -3.91 -14.83
CA VAL A 211 -10.19 -4.58 -14.54
C VAL A 211 -10.44 -6.05 -14.15
N ARG A 212 -11.32 -6.32 -13.19
CA ARG A 212 -11.66 -7.70 -12.76
C ARG A 212 -12.17 -8.57 -13.91
N ALA A 213 -12.89 -7.97 -14.85
CA ALA A 213 -13.40 -8.68 -16.01
C ALA A 213 -12.35 -8.86 -17.13
N GLY A 214 -11.12 -8.38 -16.94
CA GLY A 214 -10.06 -8.42 -17.95
C GLY A 214 -10.34 -7.59 -19.21
N ARG A 215 -11.25 -6.62 -19.14
CA ARG A 215 -11.58 -5.75 -20.28
C ARG A 215 -10.65 -4.55 -20.40
N VAL A 216 -10.04 -4.17 -19.30
CA VAL A 216 -9.03 -3.09 -19.22
C VAL A 216 -7.90 -3.59 -18.36
N GLY A 217 -6.64 -3.37 -18.78
CA GLY A 217 -5.48 -3.65 -17.96
C GLY A 217 -5.40 -2.69 -16.77
N PHE A 218 -4.78 -3.15 -15.67
CA PHE A 218 -4.72 -2.35 -14.43
C PHE A 218 -4.05 -0.99 -14.65
N ALA A 219 -2.87 -0.96 -15.29
CA ALA A 219 -2.15 0.30 -15.57
C ALA A 219 -2.97 1.27 -16.43
N ASP A 220 -3.68 0.76 -17.45
CA ASP A 220 -4.59 1.57 -18.28
C ASP A 220 -5.77 2.12 -17.47
N ALA A 221 -6.32 1.34 -16.55
CA ALA A 221 -7.40 1.79 -15.68
C ALA A 221 -6.91 2.90 -14.73
N VAL A 222 -5.70 2.79 -14.18
CA VAL A 222 -5.08 3.84 -13.37
C VAL A 222 -4.93 5.13 -14.19
N ALA A 223 -4.41 5.03 -15.41
CA ALA A 223 -4.29 6.19 -16.31
C ALA A 223 -5.64 6.83 -16.66
N ARG A 224 -6.74 6.08 -16.58
CA ARG A 224 -8.13 6.58 -16.77
C ARG A 224 -8.79 7.08 -15.48
N GLY A 225 -8.06 7.14 -14.38
CA GLY A 225 -8.55 7.63 -13.10
C GLY A 225 -9.34 6.57 -12.33
N LEU A 226 -8.84 5.34 -12.28
CA LEU A 226 -9.35 4.26 -11.41
C LEU A 226 -9.33 4.71 -9.94
N PHE A 227 -8.23 5.32 -9.52
CA PHE A 227 -8.10 5.89 -8.19
C PHE A 227 -8.39 7.37 -8.19
N VAL A 228 -9.16 7.80 -7.22
CA VAL A 228 -9.64 9.19 -7.04
C VAL A 228 -9.33 9.66 -5.62
N PRO A 229 -9.42 10.98 -5.34
CA PRO A 229 -9.32 11.46 -3.95
C PRO A 229 -10.34 10.79 -3.03
N LEU A 230 -9.97 10.59 -1.76
CA LEU A 230 -10.89 10.04 -0.77
C LEU A 230 -12.21 10.84 -0.71
N GLY A 231 -13.32 10.13 -0.77
CA GLY A 231 -14.67 10.68 -0.80
C GLY A 231 -15.22 10.99 -2.19
N ASP A 232 -14.42 10.80 -3.24
CA ASP A 232 -14.85 10.97 -4.64
C ASP A 232 -15.18 9.64 -5.33
N GLY A 233 -14.83 8.50 -4.72
CA GLY A 233 -15.05 7.16 -5.24
C GLY A 233 -16.15 6.40 -4.51
N ASP A 234 -16.05 5.08 -4.56
CA ASP A 234 -17.08 4.16 -4.07
C ASP A 234 -16.65 3.41 -2.79
N VAL A 235 -15.48 3.73 -2.21
CA VAL A 235 -15.03 3.15 -0.94
C VAL A 235 -15.69 3.88 0.23
N ASP A 236 -16.36 3.17 1.12
CA ASP A 236 -16.85 3.76 2.37
C ASP A 236 -15.69 3.99 3.37
N THR A 237 -14.94 5.08 3.13
CA THR A 237 -13.79 5.45 3.95
C THR A 237 -14.18 5.66 5.42
N GLU A 238 -15.37 6.20 5.69
CA GLU A 238 -15.82 6.41 7.07
C GLU A 238 -16.08 5.10 7.78
N ALA A 239 -16.84 4.17 7.17
CA ALA A 239 -17.08 2.86 7.74
C ALA A 239 -15.77 2.11 7.98
N MET A 240 -14.81 2.20 7.02
CA MET A 240 -13.50 1.58 7.14
C MET A 240 -12.71 2.12 8.35
N VAL A 241 -12.54 3.44 8.46
CA VAL A 241 -11.81 4.08 9.56
C VAL A 241 -12.49 3.78 10.90
N ARG A 242 -13.82 3.84 10.94
CA ARG A 242 -14.60 3.54 12.14
C ARG A 242 -14.42 2.10 12.60
N SER A 243 -14.45 1.14 11.68
CA SER A 243 -14.26 -0.28 11.96
C SER A 243 -12.89 -0.56 12.60
N VAL A 244 -11.81 -0.11 11.96
CA VAL A 244 -10.45 -0.36 12.48
C VAL A 244 -10.18 0.41 13.78
N HIS A 245 -10.72 1.62 13.91
CA HIS A 245 -10.59 2.41 15.13
C HIS A 245 -11.30 1.72 16.31
N ALA A 246 -12.52 1.23 16.11
CA ALA A 246 -13.26 0.46 17.13
C ALA A 246 -12.53 -0.83 17.53
N ALA A 247 -11.81 -1.44 16.60
CA ALA A 247 -10.95 -2.61 16.86
C ALA A 247 -9.63 -2.27 17.58
N GLY A 248 -9.36 -0.99 17.88
CA GLY A 248 -8.16 -0.55 18.58
C GLY A 248 -6.94 -0.33 17.69
N TYR A 249 -7.12 -0.09 16.40
CA TYR A 249 -6.00 0.29 15.52
C TYR A 249 -5.44 1.67 15.91
N HIS A 250 -4.11 1.74 16.09
CA HIS A 250 -3.39 2.96 16.48
C HIS A 250 -2.20 3.27 15.55
N GLY A 251 -2.13 2.58 14.40
CA GLY A 251 -1.09 2.77 13.38
C GLY A 251 -1.34 4.00 12.50
N TRP A 252 -0.59 4.05 11.42
CA TRP A 252 -0.69 5.09 10.41
C TRP A 252 -1.85 4.83 9.44
N TYR A 253 -2.55 5.89 9.08
CA TYR A 253 -3.47 5.95 7.96
C TYR A 253 -2.69 6.54 6.78
N VAL A 254 -2.20 5.69 5.89
CA VAL A 254 -1.37 6.13 4.75
C VAL A 254 -2.27 6.45 3.58
N LEU A 255 -2.24 7.69 3.12
CA LEU A 255 -2.95 8.11 1.92
C LEU A 255 -2.18 7.64 0.68
N GLU A 256 -2.86 6.92 -0.17
CA GLU A 256 -2.37 6.51 -1.47
C GLU A 256 -3.43 6.74 -2.55
N GLN A 257 -3.00 7.30 -3.65
CA GLN A 257 -3.78 7.40 -4.89
C GLN A 257 -2.83 7.07 -6.03
N ASP A 258 -2.89 5.84 -6.54
CA ASP A 258 -2.03 5.45 -7.65
C ASP A 258 -2.28 6.40 -8.82
N THR A 259 -1.26 7.13 -9.19
CA THR A 259 -1.33 8.20 -10.17
C THR A 259 -0.34 7.94 -11.29
N ALA A 260 -0.80 7.98 -12.54
CA ALA A 260 0.05 7.92 -13.72
C ALA A 260 0.10 9.29 -14.37
N LEU A 261 1.26 9.94 -14.33
CA LEU A 261 1.45 11.27 -14.94
C LEU A 261 1.87 11.13 -16.41
N GLY A 262 0.92 11.32 -17.31
CA GLY A 262 1.19 11.39 -18.75
C GLY A 262 1.97 12.67 -19.15
N PRO A 263 2.33 12.80 -20.43
CA PRO A 263 3.11 13.95 -20.92
C PRO A 263 2.43 15.31 -20.66
N ASP A 264 1.10 15.34 -20.79
CA ASP A 264 0.28 16.54 -20.64
C ASP A 264 -0.38 16.68 -19.25
N SER A 265 -0.05 15.79 -18.31
CA SER A 265 -0.62 15.84 -16.96
C SER A 265 -0.17 17.09 -16.22
N ASP A 266 -1.12 17.68 -15.46
CA ASP A 266 -0.84 18.79 -14.56
C ASP A 266 -0.06 18.29 -13.33
N ASP A 267 1.17 18.74 -13.19
CA ASP A 267 2.06 18.42 -12.07
C ASP A 267 1.53 18.84 -10.70
N CYS A 268 0.57 19.75 -10.64
CA CYS A 268 -0.08 20.18 -9.42
C CYS A 268 -1.30 19.29 -9.07
N GLY A 269 -1.71 18.40 -9.97
CA GLY A 269 -2.82 17.46 -9.77
C GLY A 269 -2.66 16.60 -8.51
N PRO A 270 -1.54 15.89 -8.35
CA PRO A 270 -1.28 15.06 -7.17
C PRO A 270 -1.45 15.81 -5.85
N ARG A 271 -0.82 16.97 -5.73
CA ARG A 271 -0.92 17.81 -4.53
C ARG A 271 -2.37 18.24 -4.24
N ARG A 272 -3.14 18.64 -5.28
CA ARG A 272 -4.56 19.02 -5.11
C ARG A 272 -5.41 17.82 -4.67
N ASN A 273 -5.18 16.66 -5.25
CA ASN A 273 -5.90 15.43 -4.92
C ASN A 273 -5.62 14.99 -3.49
N THR A 274 -4.36 14.99 -3.07
CA THR A 274 -3.96 14.68 -1.69
C THR A 274 -4.57 15.68 -0.70
N ALA A 275 -4.60 16.99 -1.04
CA ALA A 275 -5.24 18.00 -0.20
C ALA A 275 -6.75 17.71 0.00
N ARG A 276 -7.46 17.28 -1.05
CA ARG A 276 -8.87 16.88 -0.96
C ARG A 276 -9.05 15.65 -0.08
N SER A 277 -8.22 14.63 -0.26
CA SER A 277 -8.23 13.42 0.57
C SER A 277 -7.98 13.74 2.05
N LEU A 278 -7.07 14.66 2.37
CA LEU A 278 -6.80 15.11 3.74
C LEU A 278 -8.01 15.80 4.35
N VAL A 279 -8.69 16.67 3.61
CA VAL A 279 -9.91 17.34 4.08
C VAL A 279 -11.00 16.32 4.39
N HIS A 280 -11.26 15.38 3.47
CA HIS A 280 -12.24 14.32 3.68
C HIS A 280 -11.91 13.47 4.93
N LEU A 281 -10.64 13.07 5.07
CA LEU A 281 -10.20 12.24 6.17
C LEU A 281 -10.30 12.97 7.53
N ASP A 282 -10.00 14.28 7.57
CA ASP A 282 -10.16 15.09 8.79
C ASP A 282 -11.64 15.22 9.20
N GLU A 283 -12.56 15.34 8.24
CA GLU A 283 -14.00 15.29 8.50
C GLU A 283 -14.43 13.93 9.07
N VAL A 284 -13.95 12.82 8.50
CA VAL A 284 -14.20 11.46 9.01
C VAL A 284 -13.70 11.33 10.45
N PHE A 285 -12.46 11.72 10.72
CA PHE A 285 -11.87 11.67 12.06
C PHE A 285 -12.65 12.57 13.07
N SER A 286 -13.16 13.70 12.61
CA SER A 286 -13.95 14.60 13.46
C SER A 286 -15.28 13.94 13.85
N ARG A 287 -15.99 13.32 12.90
CA ARG A 287 -17.22 12.57 13.20
C ARG A 287 -16.97 11.40 14.17
N ILE A 288 -15.86 10.67 14.01
CA ILE A 288 -15.51 9.57 14.91
C ILE A 288 -15.21 10.08 16.32
N ARG A 289 -14.44 11.20 16.44
CA ARG A 289 -14.15 11.80 17.76
C ARG A 289 -15.39 12.28 18.49
N GLU A 290 -16.40 12.76 17.77
CA GLU A 290 -17.66 13.26 18.30
C GLU A 290 -18.69 12.15 18.57
N GLY A 291 -18.37 10.89 18.24
CA GLY A 291 -19.27 9.75 18.44
C GLY A 291 -20.49 9.74 17.51
N ARG A 292 -20.40 10.44 16.39
CA ARG A 292 -21.46 10.52 15.36
C ARG A 292 -21.23 9.52 14.24
#